data_50501598f5649c0ab832d78cce515581
#
_entry.id   50501598f5649c0ab832d78cce515581
#
_cell.length_a   1.000
_cell.length_b   1.000
_cell.length_c   1.000
_cell.angle_alpha   90.00
_cell.angle_beta   90.00
_cell.angle_gamma   90.00
#
_symmetry.space_group_name_H-M   'P 1'
#
loop_
_entity.id
_entity.type
_entity.pdbx_description
1 polymer ?
#
loop_
_entity_poly.entity_id
_entity_poly.type
_entity_poly.pdbx_seq_one_letter_code
_entity_poly.pdbx_strand_id
1 'polypeptide(L)'
;MAKHSWVKKRSRLKATSKQPDIEGTLDHEKIIGNKKSNTLNGGSGDDILDGRGGDDVLTGGPGADFFVISSGKDQITDFNPTEGDQIVHRGNDEIIRFPFKGGTLITTLDRLINTSVSDIKPDEVSLSSQQRLKPTFKAVFESGDTVRLESAESDFQQSLGMMQREALPKKRGMMFPQTKAQKKSVYMFNCLAPLDILFLKDGQIIDMSVKTPICASAEPDECPLYESSLPIDNWIELRSGSINRLALSIGDQVDLIAI
;
A
#
# COMPACT_ATOMS: atom_id res chain seq x y z
N MET A 1 -1.62 -3.56 30.56
CA MET A 1 -1.42 -2.54 29.53
C MET A 1 -0.31 -3.05 28.61
N ALA A 2 -0.66 -3.72 27.54
CA ALA A 2 0.31 -4.24 26.57
C ALA A 2 0.58 -3.14 25.53
N LYS A 3 1.79 -2.63 25.51
CA LYS A 3 2.28 -1.76 24.44
C LYS A 3 2.34 -2.61 23.16
N HIS A 4 1.40 -2.44 22.27
CA HIS A 4 1.51 -3.00 20.92
C HIS A 4 2.55 -2.19 20.16
N SER A 5 3.77 -2.69 20.19
CA SER A 5 4.87 -2.22 19.36
C SER A 5 4.66 -2.81 17.95
N TRP A 6 4.10 -2.04 17.04
CA TRP A 6 3.91 -2.41 15.63
C TRP A 6 5.19 -2.29 14.78
N VAL A 7 6.33 -2.11 15.43
CA VAL A 7 7.64 -2.19 14.76
C VAL A 7 8.39 -3.39 15.33
N LYS A 8 7.89 -4.59 15.09
CA LYS A 8 8.77 -5.76 15.16
C LYS A 8 9.72 -5.66 13.95
N LYS A 9 11.01 -5.55 14.25
CA LYS A 9 12.06 -5.61 13.22
C LYS A 9 11.89 -6.94 12.49
N ARG A 10 11.44 -6.91 11.25
CA ARG A 10 11.29 -8.10 10.41
C ARG A 10 12.65 -8.76 10.25
N SER A 11 12.73 -10.07 10.46
CA SER A 11 13.94 -10.81 10.14
C SER A 11 14.12 -10.84 8.61
N ARG A 12 15.35 -10.82 8.15
CA ARG A 12 15.67 -10.77 6.72
C ARG A 12 16.41 -12.02 6.29
N LEU A 13 15.77 -12.80 5.45
CA LEU A 13 16.33 -14.01 4.84
C LEU A 13 16.66 -13.76 3.38
N LYS A 14 17.79 -14.27 2.90
CA LYS A 14 18.22 -14.09 1.50
C LYS A 14 18.67 -15.40 0.89
N ALA A 15 18.12 -15.71 -0.28
CA ALA A 15 18.60 -16.80 -1.09
C ALA A 15 20.02 -16.55 -1.59
N THR A 16 20.80 -17.61 -1.62
CA THR A 16 22.18 -17.63 -2.14
C THR A 16 22.27 -18.57 -3.34
N SER A 17 23.37 -18.54 -4.05
CA SER A 17 23.60 -19.48 -5.16
C SER A 17 23.69 -20.95 -4.72
N LYS A 18 23.99 -21.19 -3.43
CA LYS A 18 24.10 -22.54 -2.82
C LYS A 18 22.83 -22.97 -2.10
N GLN A 19 22.01 -22.02 -1.66
CA GLN A 19 20.72 -22.25 -1.01
C GLN A 19 19.70 -21.35 -1.71
N PRO A 20 19.11 -21.84 -2.81
CA PRO A 20 18.13 -21.07 -3.56
C PRO A 20 16.78 -20.98 -2.86
N ASP A 21 16.44 -21.99 -2.04
CA ASP A 21 15.16 -22.13 -1.38
C ASP A 21 15.24 -21.62 0.05
N ILE A 22 14.22 -20.93 0.50
CA ILE A 22 14.12 -20.31 1.82
C ILE A 22 12.81 -20.71 2.46
N GLU A 23 12.92 -21.17 3.70
CA GLU A 23 11.82 -21.42 4.60
C GLU A 23 11.83 -20.37 5.70
N GLY A 24 10.73 -19.67 5.88
CA GLY A 24 10.51 -18.70 6.95
C GLY A 24 10.13 -19.37 8.27
N THR A 25 9.55 -18.61 9.18
CA THR A 25 9.24 -19.06 10.54
C THR A 25 7.77 -18.82 10.91
N LEU A 26 7.50 -18.45 12.16
CA LEU A 26 6.19 -18.03 12.65
C LEU A 26 6.12 -16.52 12.89
N ASP A 27 7.19 -15.81 12.59
CA ASP A 27 7.30 -14.36 12.77
C ASP A 27 7.07 -13.65 11.42
N HIS A 28 7.17 -12.33 11.39
CA HIS A 28 7.09 -11.53 10.17
C HIS A 28 8.47 -11.41 9.54
N GLU A 29 8.65 -11.95 8.34
CA GLU A 29 9.92 -11.97 7.63
C GLU A 29 9.92 -11.09 6.38
N LYS A 30 11.13 -10.81 5.92
CA LYS A 30 11.41 -10.39 4.56
C LYS A 30 12.31 -11.41 3.88
N ILE A 31 11.73 -12.18 2.97
CA ILE A 31 12.39 -13.26 2.26
C ILE A 31 12.73 -12.78 0.86
N ILE A 32 14.00 -12.86 0.49
CA ILE A 32 14.50 -12.30 -0.76
C ILE A 32 15.21 -13.40 -1.57
N GLY A 33 14.68 -13.67 -2.73
CA GLY A 33 15.28 -14.52 -3.76
C GLY A 33 16.51 -13.92 -4.43
N ASN A 34 16.88 -14.48 -5.56
CA ASN A 34 18.01 -14.04 -6.36
C ASN A 34 17.62 -13.99 -7.86
N LYS A 35 18.57 -14.10 -8.79
CA LYS A 35 18.30 -14.08 -10.25
C LYS A 35 18.01 -15.45 -10.87
N LYS A 36 17.86 -16.49 -10.05
CA LYS A 36 17.53 -17.85 -10.46
C LYS A 36 16.17 -18.21 -9.89
N SER A 37 15.57 -19.27 -10.41
CA SER A 37 14.35 -19.83 -9.83
C SER A 37 14.56 -20.20 -8.36
N ASN A 38 13.68 -19.72 -7.49
CA ASN A 38 13.69 -19.93 -6.06
C ASN A 38 12.34 -20.50 -5.58
N THR A 39 12.39 -21.23 -4.47
CA THR A 39 11.20 -21.56 -3.70
C THR A 39 11.26 -20.78 -2.38
N LEU A 40 10.31 -19.89 -2.17
CA LEU A 40 10.24 -19.04 -0.97
C LEU A 40 8.95 -19.35 -0.22
N ASN A 41 9.08 -19.70 1.04
CA ASN A 41 7.95 -19.92 1.95
C ASN A 41 8.04 -18.96 3.13
N GLY A 42 7.00 -18.15 3.36
CA GLY A 42 6.91 -17.21 4.47
C GLY A 42 6.77 -17.90 5.82
N GLY A 43 5.90 -18.89 5.87
CA GLY A 43 5.56 -19.56 7.12
C GLY A 43 4.26 -19.02 7.69
N SER A 44 4.27 -18.48 8.89
CA SER A 44 3.12 -17.78 9.46
C SER A 44 3.52 -16.36 9.84
N GLY A 45 2.62 -15.41 9.72
CA GLY A 45 2.90 -14.01 9.98
C GLY A 45 2.70 -13.18 8.72
N ASP A 46 2.85 -11.86 8.83
CA ASP A 46 2.71 -10.99 7.66
C ASP A 46 4.07 -10.85 6.97
N ASP A 47 4.29 -11.58 5.89
CA ASP A 47 5.59 -11.73 5.25
C ASP A 47 5.75 -10.86 3.99
N ILE A 48 6.99 -10.62 3.60
CA ILE A 48 7.31 -10.03 2.30
C ILE A 48 8.18 -11.04 1.55
N LEU A 49 7.66 -11.58 0.46
CA LEU A 49 8.35 -12.53 -0.40
C LEU A 49 8.73 -11.86 -1.72
N ASP A 50 10.01 -11.66 -1.95
CA ASP A 50 10.58 -10.99 -3.12
C ASP A 50 11.37 -12.00 -3.96
N GLY A 51 10.75 -12.57 -4.97
CA GLY A 51 11.39 -13.56 -5.85
C GLY A 51 12.59 -13.02 -6.60
N ARG A 52 12.57 -11.75 -6.96
CA ARG A 52 13.51 -11.05 -7.85
C ARG A 52 13.43 -11.48 -9.28
N GLY A 53 14.26 -12.41 -9.76
CA GLY A 53 14.24 -12.83 -11.16
C GLY A 53 14.47 -14.32 -11.29
N GLY A 54 13.98 -14.90 -12.36
CA GLY A 54 13.83 -16.33 -12.53
C GLY A 54 12.37 -16.74 -12.38
N ASP A 55 12.08 -17.99 -12.55
CA ASP A 55 10.74 -18.54 -12.37
C ASP A 55 10.62 -19.01 -10.92
N ASP A 56 9.94 -18.20 -10.08
CA ASP A 56 9.92 -18.39 -8.63
C ASP A 56 8.60 -19.05 -8.17
N VAL A 57 8.67 -19.79 -7.06
CA VAL A 57 7.51 -20.33 -6.36
C VAL A 57 7.44 -19.66 -5.00
N LEU A 58 6.33 -18.95 -4.75
CA LEU A 58 6.12 -18.14 -3.55
C LEU A 58 4.90 -18.68 -2.78
N THR A 59 5.11 -18.98 -1.51
CA THR A 59 4.07 -19.40 -0.57
C THR A 59 4.09 -18.45 0.61
N GLY A 60 3.04 -17.69 0.86
CA GLY A 60 2.95 -16.77 1.99
C GLY A 60 2.75 -17.51 3.30
N GLY A 61 1.75 -18.36 3.33
CA GLY A 61 1.25 -19.03 4.53
C GLY A 61 0.11 -18.25 5.18
N PRO A 62 -0.25 -18.53 6.44
CA PRO A 62 -1.25 -17.76 7.16
C PRO A 62 -0.76 -16.37 7.54
N GLY A 63 -1.44 -15.31 7.10
CA GLY A 63 -1.12 -13.91 7.38
C GLY A 63 -1.45 -12.98 6.23
N ALA A 64 -1.12 -11.70 6.37
CA ALA A 64 -1.27 -10.71 5.31
C ALA A 64 0.07 -10.53 4.58
N ASP A 65 0.25 -11.23 3.47
CA ASP A 65 1.53 -11.38 2.81
C ASP A 65 1.70 -10.45 1.60
N PHE A 66 2.94 -10.04 1.35
CA PHE A 66 3.32 -9.27 0.18
C PHE A 66 4.17 -10.12 -0.76
N PHE A 67 3.63 -10.40 -1.93
CA PHE A 67 4.33 -11.12 -2.99
C PHE A 67 4.90 -10.13 -4.00
N VAL A 68 6.22 -10.00 -4.03
CA VAL A 68 6.91 -9.13 -4.99
C VAL A 68 7.40 -9.98 -6.15
N ILE A 69 6.71 -9.89 -7.27
CA ILE A 69 7.05 -10.58 -8.52
C ILE A 69 7.83 -9.68 -9.47
N SER A 70 8.64 -10.24 -10.34
CA SER A 70 9.46 -9.47 -11.26
C SER A 70 9.66 -10.16 -12.61
N SER A 71 10.89 -10.29 -13.10
CA SER A 71 11.16 -10.96 -14.38
C SER A 71 11.14 -12.48 -14.24
N GLY A 72 10.39 -13.15 -15.08
CA GLY A 72 10.25 -14.60 -15.09
C GLY A 72 8.79 -15.02 -15.04
N LYS A 73 8.57 -16.28 -14.76
CA LYS A 73 7.28 -16.91 -14.53
C LYS A 73 7.14 -17.22 -13.04
N ASP A 74 6.52 -16.34 -12.28
CA ASP A 74 6.36 -16.56 -10.86
C ASP A 74 5.03 -17.26 -10.57
N GLN A 75 5.07 -18.16 -9.59
CA GLN A 75 3.91 -18.91 -9.11
C GLN A 75 3.68 -18.58 -7.65
N ILE A 76 2.52 -18.00 -7.33
CA ILE A 76 2.05 -17.82 -5.95
C ILE A 76 1.08 -18.96 -5.65
N THR A 77 1.35 -19.74 -4.59
CA THR A 77 0.65 -21.00 -4.35
C THR A 77 -0.61 -20.88 -3.48
N ASP A 78 -0.68 -19.84 -2.64
CA ASP A 78 -1.70 -19.71 -1.59
C ASP A 78 -2.30 -18.31 -1.43
N PHE A 79 -2.22 -17.50 -2.47
CA PHE A 79 -2.74 -16.12 -2.44
C PHE A 79 -4.17 -16.04 -1.89
N ASN A 80 -4.36 -15.30 -0.80
CA ASN A 80 -5.63 -15.13 -0.11
C ASN A 80 -5.92 -13.65 0.23
N PRO A 81 -6.61 -12.91 -0.63
CA PRO A 81 -6.91 -11.50 -0.38
C PRO A 81 -7.82 -11.27 0.84
N THR A 82 -8.48 -12.30 1.37
CA THR A 82 -9.31 -12.17 2.58
C THR A 82 -8.47 -12.14 3.85
N GLU A 83 -7.24 -12.64 3.80
CA GLU A 83 -6.23 -12.52 4.86
C GLU A 83 -5.42 -11.23 4.74
N GLY A 84 -5.52 -10.54 3.60
CA GLY A 84 -4.84 -9.28 3.36
C GLY A 84 -3.67 -9.37 2.37
N ASP A 85 -3.53 -10.49 1.66
CA ASP A 85 -2.46 -10.71 0.70
C ASP A 85 -2.46 -9.69 -0.43
N GLN A 86 -1.27 -9.32 -0.84
CA GLN A 86 -1.04 -8.35 -1.90
C GLN A 86 0.06 -8.81 -2.86
N ILE A 87 -0.11 -8.49 -4.14
CA ILE A 87 0.90 -8.76 -5.17
C ILE A 87 1.43 -7.43 -5.71
N VAL A 88 2.75 -7.30 -5.71
CA VAL A 88 3.47 -6.13 -6.23
C VAL A 88 4.39 -6.57 -7.36
N HIS A 89 4.31 -5.92 -8.52
CA HIS A 89 5.22 -6.16 -9.64
C HIS A 89 6.44 -5.24 -9.54
N ARG A 90 7.64 -5.82 -9.46
CA ARG A 90 8.91 -5.08 -9.48
C ARG A 90 9.28 -4.70 -10.92
N GLY A 91 9.51 -3.43 -11.18
CA GLY A 91 9.98 -2.94 -12.48
C GLY A 91 9.06 -1.97 -13.18
N ASN A 92 7.74 -2.15 -13.06
CA ASN A 92 6.75 -1.11 -13.37
C ASN A 92 5.96 -0.71 -12.14
N ASP A 93 6.30 -1.31 -10.98
CA ASP A 93 5.65 -1.16 -9.67
C ASP A 93 4.11 -1.29 -9.76
N GLU A 94 3.64 -2.17 -10.66
CA GLU A 94 2.22 -2.44 -10.84
C GLU A 94 1.73 -3.40 -9.77
N ILE A 95 0.76 -2.97 -8.98
CA ILE A 95 0.02 -3.85 -8.08
C ILE A 95 -1.07 -4.54 -8.89
N ILE A 96 -0.98 -5.86 -8.95
CA ILE A 96 -1.90 -6.68 -9.69
C ILE A 96 -3.02 -7.11 -8.76
N ARG A 97 -4.24 -6.74 -9.11
CA ARG A 97 -5.45 -7.09 -8.33
C ARG A 97 -6.22 -8.20 -9.00
N PHE A 98 -6.61 -9.17 -8.21
CA PHE A 98 -7.52 -10.23 -8.63
C PHE A 98 -8.72 -10.32 -7.70
N PRO A 99 -9.94 -10.46 -8.23
CA PRO A 99 -11.05 -11.00 -7.48
C PRO A 99 -10.82 -12.52 -7.36
N PHE A 100 -10.28 -12.99 -6.22
CA PHE A 100 -9.83 -14.35 -6.07
C PHE A 100 -10.47 -15.05 -4.86
N LYS A 101 -10.86 -16.31 -5.04
CA LYS A 101 -11.34 -17.20 -3.97
C LYS A 101 -10.37 -18.36 -3.76
N GLY A 102 -9.10 -18.06 -3.44
CA GLY A 102 -8.09 -19.08 -3.16
C GLY A 102 -7.61 -19.88 -4.40
N GLY A 103 -6.36 -20.28 -4.47
CA GLY A 103 -5.76 -21.06 -5.55
C GLY A 103 -4.35 -20.64 -5.91
N THR A 104 -3.80 -21.23 -6.95
CA THR A 104 -2.46 -20.95 -7.44
C THR A 104 -2.49 -19.91 -8.54
N LEU A 105 -1.65 -18.89 -8.42
CA LEU A 105 -1.49 -17.83 -9.40
C LEU A 105 -0.16 -17.99 -10.13
N ILE A 106 -0.19 -18.02 -11.45
CA ILE A 106 1.01 -18.04 -12.30
C ILE A 106 1.08 -16.73 -13.07
N THR A 107 2.20 -16.00 -12.95
CA THR A 107 2.40 -14.73 -13.63
C THR A 107 3.52 -14.80 -14.64
N THR A 108 3.38 -14.09 -15.77
CA THR A 108 4.46 -13.79 -16.70
C THR A 108 4.49 -12.28 -16.95
N LEU A 109 5.67 -11.74 -17.29
CA LEU A 109 5.84 -10.32 -17.68
C LEU A 109 4.83 -9.85 -18.74
N ASP A 110 4.43 -10.75 -19.65
CA ASP A 110 3.53 -10.44 -20.76
C ASP A 110 2.11 -10.98 -20.58
N ARG A 111 1.87 -11.82 -19.56
CA ARG A 111 0.57 -12.46 -19.36
C ARG A 111 0.42 -12.97 -17.93
N LEU A 112 -0.60 -12.49 -17.25
CA LEU A 112 -1.13 -13.13 -16.07
C LEU A 112 -2.02 -14.29 -16.49
N ILE A 113 -1.62 -15.51 -16.14
CA ILE A 113 -2.43 -16.70 -16.37
C ILE A 113 -2.81 -17.29 -15.02
N ASN A 114 -4.09 -17.28 -14.72
CA ASN A 114 -4.64 -18.06 -13.63
C ASN A 114 -5.06 -19.42 -14.16
N THR A 115 -4.42 -20.49 -13.67
CA THR A 115 -4.66 -21.86 -14.13
C THR A 115 -5.79 -22.57 -13.38
N SER A 116 -6.31 -21.98 -12.29
CA SER A 116 -7.32 -22.60 -11.44
C SER A 116 -8.66 -21.88 -11.42
N VAL A 117 -8.84 -20.81 -12.19
CA VAL A 117 -10.08 -20.02 -12.17
C VAL A 117 -10.69 -19.95 -13.56
N SER A 118 -11.72 -20.78 -13.78
CA SER A 118 -12.57 -20.75 -14.98
C SER A 118 -13.45 -19.50 -15.08
N ASP A 119 -13.44 -18.62 -14.08
CA ASP A 119 -14.43 -17.55 -13.91
C ASP A 119 -13.88 -16.12 -13.96
N ILE A 120 -12.58 -15.91 -14.22
CA ILE A 120 -12.04 -14.55 -14.43
C ILE A 120 -12.28 -14.15 -15.88
N LYS A 121 -13.11 -13.13 -16.06
CA LYS A 121 -13.25 -12.49 -17.37
C LYS A 121 -12.05 -11.58 -17.63
N PRO A 122 -11.46 -11.58 -18.86
CA PRO A 122 -10.31 -10.76 -19.20
C PRO A 122 -10.48 -9.25 -18.97
N ASP A 123 -11.71 -8.77 -18.98
CA ASP A 123 -12.12 -7.39 -18.76
C ASP A 123 -12.20 -6.98 -17.27
N GLU A 124 -12.10 -7.93 -16.34
CA GLU A 124 -12.06 -7.67 -14.90
C GLU A 124 -10.61 -7.56 -14.35
N VAL A 125 -9.61 -7.86 -15.18
CA VAL A 125 -8.20 -7.70 -14.85
C VAL A 125 -7.77 -6.27 -15.16
N SER A 126 -7.84 -5.39 -14.20
CA SER A 126 -7.28 -4.04 -14.34
C SER A 126 -5.82 -4.02 -13.93
N LEU A 127 -4.91 -4.03 -14.89
CA LEU A 127 -3.50 -3.71 -14.72
C LEU A 127 -3.37 -2.20 -14.50
N SER A 128 -3.64 -1.71 -13.31
CA SER A 128 -3.46 -0.31 -12.99
C SER A 128 -2.54 -0.20 -11.80
N SER A 129 -1.31 0.20 -12.05
CA SER A 129 -0.31 0.58 -11.06
C SER A 129 -0.78 1.70 -10.13
N GLN A 130 -1.89 2.34 -10.46
CA GLN A 130 -2.40 3.52 -9.79
C GLN A 130 -3.81 3.29 -9.27
N GLN A 131 -3.99 3.42 -7.97
CA GLN A 131 -5.33 3.49 -7.42
C GLN A 131 -6.04 4.75 -7.95
N ARG A 132 -7.14 4.59 -8.69
CA ARG A 132 -7.98 5.70 -9.16
C ARG A 132 -9.40 5.49 -8.68
N LEU A 133 -9.73 6.09 -7.56
CA LEU A 133 -11.08 6.06 -7.02
C LEU A 133 -11.89 7.24 -7.59
N LYS A 134 -13.20 7.08 -7.68
CA LYS A 134 -14.08 8.21 -7.95
C LYS A 134 -14.17 9.08 -6.69
N PRO A 135 -14.19 10.41 -6.80
CA PRO A 135 -14.46 11.24 -5.65
C PRO A 135 -15.88 11.00 -5.15
N THR A 136 -15.97 10.68 -3.87
CA THR A 136 -17.24 10.46 -3.16
C THR A 136 -17.47 11.48 -2.07
N PHE A 137 -16.44 12.28 -1.77
CA PHE A 137 -16.50 13.35 -0.79
C PHE A 137 -15.98 14.67 -1.34
N LYS A 138 -16.35 15.74 -0.66
CA LYS A 138 -15.87 17.10 -0.85
C LYS A 138 -15.44 17.64 0.50
N ALA A 139 -14.17 18.04 0.63
CA ALA A 139 -13.71 18.85 1.74
C ALA A 139 -14.07 20.32 1.46
N VAL A 140 -14.66 20.99 2.44
CA VAL A 140 -14.93 22.42 2.45
C VAL A 140 -14.11 23.03 3.59
N PHE A 141 -13.27 23.99 3.27
CA PHE A 141 -12.42 24.69 4.23
C PHE A 141 -13.06 26.00 4.65
N GLU A 142 -12.64 26.59 5.78
CA GLU A 142 -13.17 27.85 6.30
C GLU A 142 -13.09 29.02 5.31
N SER A 143 -12.11 29.00 4.42
CA SER A 143 -11.99 29.96 3.32
C SER A 143 -13.13 29.88 2.28
N GLY A 144 -13.96 28.84 2.33
CA GLY A 144 -14.93 28.49 1.31
C GLY A 144 -14.35 27.71 0.12
N ASP A 145 -13.03 27.50 0.08
CA ASP A 145 -12.41 26.65 -0.91
C ASP A 145 -12.83 25.20 -0.76
N THR A 146 -12.83 24.47 -1.88
CA THR A 146 -13.23 23.06 -1.91
C THR A 146 -12.24 22.16 -2.62
N VAL A 147 -12.11 20.94 -2.11
CA VAL A 147 -11.34 19.87 -2.72
C VAL A 147 -12.19 18.61 -2.82
N ARG A 148 -12.27 17.98 -3.99
CA ARG A 148 -12.92 16.69 -4.16
C ARG A 148 -12.00 15.57 -3.69
N LEU A 149 -12.51 14.68 -2.85
CA LEU A 149 -11.75 13.61 -2.23
C LEU A 149 -12.19 12.24 -2.75
N GLU A 150 -11.22 11.45 -3.13
CA GLU A 150 -11.35 10.01 -3.27
C GLU A 150 -11.33 9.40 -1.86
N SER A 151 -12.18 8.43 -1.55
CA SER A 151 -12.20 7.79 -0.22
C SER A 151 -11.57 6.41 -0.29
N ALA A 152 -10.48 6.21 0.45
CA ALA A 152 -9.82 4.92 0.61
C ALA A 152 -10.41 4.23 1.85
N GLU A 153 -11.46 3.42 1.66
CA GLU A 153 -12.27 2.88 2.75
C GLU A 153 -11.79 1.51 3.23
N SER A 154 -11.25 0.69 2.35
CA SER A 154 -10.71 -0.62 2.74
C SER A 154 -9.24 -0.52 3.15
N ASP A 155 -8.77 -1.43 4.00
CA ASP A 155 -7.36 -1.51 4.40
C ASP A 155 -6.44 -1.60 3.18
N PHE A 156 -6.85 -2.33 2.16
CA PHE A 156 -6.14 -2.40 0.90
C PHE A 156 -6.05 -1.04 0.19
N GLN A 157 -7.16 -0.29 0.07
CA GLN A 157 -7.14 1.04 -0.54
C GLN A 157 -6.27 2.00 0.27
N GLN A 158 -6.29 1.89 1.60
CA GLN A 158 -5.46 2.70 2.48
C GLN A 158 -3.97 2.35 2.35
N SER A 159 -3.62 1.07 2.20
CA SER A 159 -2.23 0.66 2.01
C SER A 159 -1.64 1.13 0.66
N LEU A 160 -2.47 1.24 -0.37
CA LEU A 160 -2.05 1.79 -1.67
C LEU A 160 -1.96 3.32 -1.66
N GLY A 161 -2.92 3.98 -1.03
CA GLY A 161 -2.97 5.44 -0.96
C GLY A 161 -2.64 6.10 -2.30
N MET A 162 -1.64 6.97 -2.28
CA MET A 162 -1.15 7.71 -3.45
C MET A 162 0.05 7.06 -4.16
N MET A 163 0.39 5.81 -3.81
CA MET A 163 1.49 5.11 -4.47
C MET A 163 1.32 5.08 -5.98
N GLN A 164 2.44 5.21 -6.70
CA GLN A 164 2.53 5.18 -8.18
C GLN A 164 1.65 6.21 -8.89
N ARG A 165 1.20 7.24 -8.20
CA ARG A 165 0.38 8.30 -8.77
C ARG A 165 1.20 9.55 -9.04
N GLU A 166 0.97 10.14 -10.20
CA GLU A 166 1.43 11.50 -10.48
C GLU A 166 0.75 12.52 -9.56
N ALA A 167 1.32 13.72 -9.50
CA ALA A 167 0.76 14.79 -8.70
C ALA A 167 -0.73 15.04 -9.02
N LEU A 168 -1.58 14.96 -8.01
CA LEU A 168 -3.01 15.21 -8.15
C LEU A 168 -3.30 16.61 -8.71
N PRO A 169 -4.41 16.79 -9.42
CA PRO A 169 -4.91 18.13 -9.75
C PRO A 169 -5.16 18.97 -8.48
N LYS A 170 -5.04 20.30 -8.59
CA LYS A 170 -5.11 21.24 -7.44
C LYS A 170 -6.39 21.12 -6.58
N LYS A 171 -7.49 20.62 -7.15
CA LYS A 171 -8.79 20.46 -6.46
C LYS A 171 -9.15 19.00 -6.21
N ARG A 172 -8.14 18.16 -6.11
CA ARG A 172 -8.28 16.71 -5.85
C ARG A 172 -7.42 16.31 -4.66
N GLY A 173 -7.89 15.32 -3.92
CA GLY A 173 -7.19 14.70 -2.81
C GLY A 173 -7.70 13.29 -2.58
N MET A 174 -7.13 12.62 -1.59
CA MET A 174 -7.57 11.32 -1.10
C MET A 174 -7.79 11.41 0.40
N MET A 175 -8.87 10.82 0.87
CA MET A 175 -9.27 10.74 2.27
C MET A 175 -9.17 9.28 2.73
N PHE A 176 -8.78 9.11 3.97
CA PHE A 176 -8.57 7.81 4.61
C PHE A 176 -9.35 7.75 5.94
N PRO A 177 -10.62 7.36 5.90
CA PRO A 177 -11.45 7.30 7.09
C PRO A 177 -11.02 6.16 8.02
N GLN A 178 -11.11 6.38 9.32
CA GLN A 178 -10.80 5.38 10.32
C GLN A 178 -12.07 4.95 11.05
N THR A 179 -12.26 3.65 11.22
CA THR A 179 -13.41 3.11 11.97
C THR A 179 -13.33 3.42 13.47
N LYS A 180 -12.11 3.67 13.99
CA LYS A 180 -11.85 4.10 15.37
C LYS A 180 -10.70 5.09 15.38
N ALA A 181 -10.83 6.14 16.19
CA ALA A 181 -9.76 7.10 16.35
C ALA A 181 -8.49 6.42 16.91
N GLN A 182 -7.38 6.58 16.21
CA GLN A 182 -6.08 6.02 16.56
C GLN A 182 -4.95 6.89 16.03
N LYS A 183 -3.77 6.80 16.65
CA LYS A 183 -2.57 7.41 16.07
C LYS A 183 -2.23 6.70 14.77
N LYS A 184 -1.90 7.48 13.75
CA LYS A 184 -1.53 6.97 12.43
C LYS A 184 -0.19 7.51 12.00
N SER A 185 0.55 6.64 11.35
CA SER A 185 1.79 6.96 10.66
C SER A 185 1.57 6.79 9.16
N VAL A 186 2.00 7.78 8.40
CA VAL A 186 1.97 7.79 6.93
C VAL A 186 3.42 7.76 6.45
N TYR A 187 3.67 7.04 5.38
CA TYR A 187 4.98 7.01 4.72
C TYR A 187 4.81 7.23 3.21
N MET A 188 5.85 7.74 2.58
CA MET A 188 5.82 8.15 1.17
C MET A 188 6.47 7.12 0.25
N PHE A 189 6.39 5.85 0.62
CA PHE A 189 6.91 4.75 -0.19
C PHE A 189 6.19 4.68 -1.53
N ASN A 190 6.95 4.48 -2.62
CA ASN A 190 6.43 4.41 -3.98
C ASN A 190 5.53 5.58 -4.43
N CYS A 191 5.54 6.69 -3.72
CA CYS A 191 4.90 7.92 -4.19
C CYS A 191 5.76 8.60 -5.25
N LEU A 192 5.15 9.03 -6.37
CA LEU A 192 5.86 9.70 -7.47
C LEU A 192 5.93 11.22 -7.29
N ALA A 193 5.19 11.77 -6.36
CA ALA A 193 5.13 13.20 -6.10
C ALA A 193 5.06 13.49 -4.60
N PRO A 194 5.64 14.61 -4.12
CA PRO A 194 5.46 15.04 -2.75
C PRO A 194 4.01 15.40 -2.47
N LEU A 195 3.57 15.23 -1.22
CA LEU A 195 2.21 15.46 -0.77
C LEU A 195 2.16 16.44 0.40
N ASP A 196 1.03 17.07 0.58
CA ASP A 196 0.63 17.69 1.84
C ASP A 196 -0.34 16.74 2.55
N ILE A 197 -0.14 16.51 3.85
CA ILE A 197 -0.93 15.58 4.65
C ILE A 197 -1.61 16.37 5.79
N LEU A 198 -2.91 16.18 5.93
CA LEU A 198 -3.72 16.73 7.02
C LEU A 198 -4.19 15.59 7.92
N PHE A 199 -3.96 15.67 9.21
CA PHE A 199 -4.49 14.72 10.19
C PHE A 199 -5.68 15.36 10.90
N LEU A 200 -6.84 14.68 10.85
CA LEU A 200 -8.10 15.24 11.32
C LEU A 200 -8.65 14.45 12.52
N LYS A 201 -9.28 15.19 13.42
CA LYS A 201 -10.12 14.64 14.48
C LYS A 201 -11.38 15.46 14.60
N ASP A 202 -12.54 14.80 14.52
CA ASP A 202 -13.86 15.46 14.57
C ASP A 202 -13.98 16.63 13.57
N GLY A 203 -13.39 16.47 12.39
CA GLY A 203 -13.34 17.50 11.34
C GLY A 203 -12.31 18.59 11.54
N GLN A 204 -11.59 18.63 12.66
CA GLN A 204 -10.57 19.64 12.93
C GLN A 204 -9.18 19.16 12.52
N ILE A 205 -8.37 20.00 11.91
CA ILE A 205 -6.96 19.76 11.63
C ILE A 205 -6.18 19.78 12.95
N ILE A 206 -5.68 18.62 13.39
CA ILE A 206 -4.90 18.53 14.63
C ILE A 206 -3.39 18.43 14.38
N ASP A 207 -3.01 18.07 13.16
CA ASP A 207 -1.62 17.99 12.75
C ASP A 207 -1.50 18.06 11.23
N MET A 208 -0.30 18.39 10.70
CA MET A 208 -0.04 18.51 9.27
C MET A 208 1.39 18.15 8.92
N SER A 209 1.59 17.57 7.73
CA SER A 209 2.91 17.47 7.11
C SER A 209 2.91 18.23 5.78
N VAL A 210 3.79 19.24 5.68
CA VAL A 210 3.84 20.17 4.53
C VAL A 210 4.93 19.76 3.57
N LYS A 211 4.60 19.59 2.29
CA LYS A 211 5.54 19.19 1.23
C LYS A 211 6.32 17.92 1.60
N THR A 212 5.62 16.95 2.14
CA THR A 212 6.16 15.65 2.53
C THR A 212 6.91 15.04 1.35
N PRO A 213 8.22 14.85 1.43
CA PRO A 213 9.01 14.38 0.30
C PRO A 213 8.73 12.91 -0.01
N ILE A 214 8.95 12.51 -1.25
CA ILE A 214 8.92 11.10 -1.63
C ILE A 214 10.01 10.32 -0.88
N CYS A 215 9.74 9.06 -0.61
CA CYS A 215 10.76 8.17 -0.07
C CYS A 215 11.63 7.62 -1.21
N ALA A 216 12.93 7.82 -1.11
CA ALA A 216 13.89 7.35 -2.11
C ALA A 216 14.34 5.90 -1.88
N SER A 217 13.97 5.29 -0.75
CA SER A 217 14.33 3.90 -0.45
C SER A 217 13.51 2.93 -1.30
N ALA A 218 14.13 1.80 -1.65
CA ALA A 218 13.44 0.66 -2.23
C ALA A 218 12.70 -0.20 -1.19
N GLU A 219 12.83 0.17 0.09
CA GLU A 219 12.32 -0.58 1.22
C GLU A 219 11.32 0.28 2.01
N PRO A 220 10.07 -0.18 2.23
CA PRO A 220 9.05 0.61 2.94
C PRO A 220 9.45 0.97 4.37
N ASP A 221 10.13 0.04 5.07
CA ASP A 221 10.56 0.17 6.45
C ASP A 221 11.76 1.11 6.64
N GLU A 222 12.41 1.54 5.57
CA GLU A 222 13.44 2.58 5.57
C GLU A 222 12.86 3.98 5.27
N CYS A 223 11.57 4.07 4.95
CA CYS A 223 10.92 5.35 4.70
C CYS A 223 10.67 6.12 6.00
N PRO A 224 10.87 7.45 5.99
CA PRO A 224 10.45 8.28 7.11
C PRO A 224 8.96 8.14 7.39
N LEU A 225 8.61 8.06 8.69
CA LEU A 225 7.23 8.04 9.15
C LEU A 225 6.78 9.46 9.53
N TYR A 226 5.61 9.84 9.06
CA TYR A 226 4.95 11.09 9.40
C TYR A 226 3.74 10.75 10.27
N GLU A 227 3.83 11.05 11.57
CA GLU A 227 2.90 10.57 12.58
C GLU A 227 1.96 11.66 13.06
N SER A 228 0.70 11.30 13.32
CA SER A 228 -0.21 12.19 14.03
C SER A 228 0.17 12.29 15.52
N SER A 229 0.19 13.50 16.07
CA SER A 229 0.48 13.75 17.48
C SER A 229 -0.57 13.11 18.42
N LEU A 230 -1.82 13.07 17.99
CA LEU A 230 -2.99 12.56 18.70
C LEU A 230 -3.72 11.49 17.87
N PRO A 231 -4.63 10.69 18.48
CA PRO A 231 -5.54 9.84 17.71
C PRO A 231 -6.41 10.63 16.74
N ILE A 232 -6.51 10.15 15.50
CA ILE A 232 -7.27 10.76 14.40
C ILE A 232 -8.39 9.82 13.94
N ASP A 233 -9.41 10.37 13.34
CA ASP A 233 -10.50 9.64 12.67
C ASP A 233 -10.41 9.71 11.14
N ASN A 234 -9.61 10.64 10.60
CA ASN A 234 -9.31 10.76 9.18
C ASN A 234 -7.92 11.33 8.97
N TRP A 235 -7.32 11.03 7.81
CA TRP A 235 -6.30 11.90 7.24
C TRP A 235 -6.61 12.17 5.77
N ILE A 236 -6.09 13.26 5.26
CA ILE A 236 -6.26 13.68 3.86
C ILE A 236 -4.90 13.92 3.24
N GLU A 237 -4.67 13.29 2.09
CA GLU A 237 -3.51 13.54 1.24
C GLU A 237 -3.89 14.47 0.11
N LEU A 238 -3.15 15.55 -0.03
CA LEU A 238 -3.34 16.61 -1.00
C LEU A 238 -2.09 16.77 -1.85
N ARG A 239 -2.24 17.34 -3.04
CA ARG A 239 -1.10 17.78 -3.82
C ARG A 239 -0.22 18.73 -2.98
N SER A 240 1.10 18.53 -3.03
CA SER A 240 2.07 19.41 -2.38
C SER A 240 1.84 20.90 -2.72
N GLY A 241 1.92 21.75 -1.70
CA GLY A 241 1.63 23.18 -1.76
C GLY A 241 0.15 23.53 -1.58
N SER A 242 -0.72 22.56 -1.33
CA SER A 242 -2.15 22.79 -1.06
C SER A 242 -2.38 23.48 0.28
N ILE A 243 -1.65 23.09 1.33
CA ILE A 243 -1.72 23.71 2.66
C ILE A 243 -1.46 25.21 2.56
N ASN A 244 -0.38 25.62 1.91
CA ASN A 244 -0.05 27.03 1.72
C ASN A 244 -1.06 27.76 0.83
N ARG A 245 -1.51 27.13 -0.26
CA ARG A 245 -2.50 27.72 -1.19
C ARG A 245 -3.86 27.93 -0.56
N LEU A 246 -4.26 27.05 0.34
CA LEU A 246 -5.54 27.11 1.06
C LEU A 246 -5.42 27.86 2.39
N ALA A 247 -4.20 28.32 2.75
CA ALA A 247 -3.85 28.99 4.00
C ALA A 247 -4.29 28.20 5.26
N LEU A 248 -4.09 26.86 5.23
CA LEU A 248 -4.54 25.98 6.31
C LEU A 248 -3.61 26.04 7.52
N SER A 249 -4.22 25.96 8.69
CA SER A 249 -3.55 25.96 10.00
C SER A 249 -4.08 24.84 10.89
N ILE A 250 -3.29 24.43 11.87
CA ILE A 250 -3.77 23.54 12.93
C ILE A 250 -4.89 24.29 13.70
N GLY A 251 -6.01 23.60 13.90
CA GLY A 251 -7.20 24.14 14.52
C GLY A 251 -8.33 24.46 13.54
N ASP A 252 -8.02 24.62 12.23
CA ASP A 252 -9.05 24.90 11.22
C ASP A 252 -10.03 23.73 11.08
N GLN A 253 -11.29 24.06 10.79
CA GLN A 253 -12.34 23.09 10.51
C GLN A 253 -12.38 22.71 9.03
N VAL A 254 -12.64 21.44 8.78
CA VAL A 254 -12.82 20.85 7.45
C VAL A 254 -14.13 20.08 7.44
N ASP A 255 -15.11 20.58 6.70
CA ASP A 255 -16.37 19.87 6.51
C ASP A 255 -16.22 18.82 5.41
N LEU A 256 -16.43 17.56 5.76
CA LEU A 256 -16.41 16.42 4.84
C LEU A 256 -17.83 16.09 4.39
N ILE A 257 -18.18 16.44 3.16
CA ILE A 257 -19.53 16.30 2.61
C ILE A 257 -19.52 15.22 1.53
N ALA A 258 -20.36 14.20 1.67
CA ALA A 258 -20.60 13.19 0.63
C ALA A 258 -21.20 13.83 -0.65
N ILE A 259 -20.79 13.36 -1.85
CA ILE A 259 -21.22 13.91 -3.15
C ILE A 259 -21.62 12.80 -4.12
#